data_27a5a281c3724bd4e9bc0e9b0fa30e0b
#
_entry.id   27a5a281c3724bd4e9bc0e9b0fa30e0b
#
_cell.length_a   1.000
_cell.length_b   1.000
_cell.length_c   1.000
_cell.angle_alpha   90.00
_cell.angle_beta   90.00
_cell.angle_gamma   90.00
#
_symmetry.space_group_name_H-M   'P 1'
#
loop_
_entity.id
_entity.type
_entity.pdbx_description
1 polymer ?
#
loop_
_entity_poly.entity_id
_entity_poly.type
_entity_poly.pdbx_seq_one_letter_code
_entity_poly.pdbx_strand_id
1 'polypeptide(L)'
;MRKFSDAAIPVFFLALALASVAGCSDRTVEQESDPRVMDASRPLVLVTYPTEPPCSYVDGSGKIVGTDIDLARRIAAKMGRGLVVEGVDFSEILPRLKTGTADLGIATIIITEARSRDVDFSDPYGTGGACFLYRKDGIKPRMSRIAALRIAVEADSVHDLYLCFHGCDPIRFSGLKDAVAALEKNEIDAVFFDSVQLKAKAEASGGRFAVTPLETKDFYGVAVDKRRPDVLAAANAVIAEGGAK
;
A
#
# COMPACT_ATOMS: atom_id res chain seq x y z
N MET A 1 -69.59 22.26 24.62
CA MET A 1 -70.87 21.74 24.05
C MET A 1 -70.66 21.33 22.62
N ARG A 2 -70.97 20.08 22.31
CA ARG A 2 -71.20 19.26 21.12
C ARG A 2 -70.27 18.07 21.15
N LYS A 3 -70.73 17.02 21.57
CA LYS A 3 -71.49 15.81 21.32
C LYS A 3 -70.83 14.94 20.23
N PHE A 4 -70.38 13.84 20.70
CA PHE A 4 -70.19 12.46 20.23
C PHE A 4 -70.96 12.02 18.99
N SER A 5 -70.31 11.14 18.26
CA SER A 5 -70.99 10.04 17.62
C SER A 5 -70.08 8.82 17.56
N ASP A 6 -70.53 7.74 18.21
CA ASP A 6 -69.95 6.39 18.17
C ASP A 6 -70.29 5.76 16.81
N ALA A 7 -69.31 5.04 16.24
CA ALA A 7 -69.61 4.05 15.23
C ALA A 7 -68.75 2.80 15.50
N ALA A 8 -69.39 1.74 15.89
CA ALA A 8 -68.89 0.40 16.12
C ALA A 8 -68.50 -0.29 14.81
N ILE A 9 -67.36 -0.95 14.76
CA ILE A 9 -66.92 -1.81 13.68
C ILE A 9 -66.96 -3.26 14.15
N PRO A 10 -67.51 -4.19 13.35
CA PRO A 10 -67.69 -5.57 13.77
C PRO A 10 -66.38 -6.38 13.65
N VAL A 11 -66.20 -7.25 14.63
CA VAL A 11 -65.12 -8.27 14.70
C VAL A 11 -65.42 -9.37 13.72
N PHE A 12 -64.56 -9.55 12.72
CA PHE A 12 -64.50 -10.74 11.89
C PHE A 12 -63.41 -11.67 12.44
N PHE A 13 -63.84 -12.80 13.01
CA PHE A 13 -62.95 -13.93 13.28
C PHE A 13 -62.59 -14.60 11.96
N LEU A 14 -61.31 -14.61 11.59
CA LEU A 14 -60.81 -15.49 10.54
C LEU A 14 -59.77 -16.44 11.15
N ALA A 15 -60.03 -17.70 10.99
CA ALA A 15 -59.28 -18.80 11.54
C ALA A 15 -57.86 -18.85 10.98
N LEU A 16 -56.91 -18.98 11.89
CA LEU A 16 -55.48 -19.11 11.63
C LEU A 16 -55.14 -20.56 11.29
N ALA A 17 -54.75 -20.82 10.05
CA ALA A 17 -54.11 -22.08 9.67
C ALA A 17 -52.59 -21.94 9.95
N LEU A 18 -52.09 -22.68 10.92
CA LEU A 18 -50.64 -22.87 11.13
C LEU A 18 -50.09 -23.72 9.98
N ALA A 19 -49.28 -23.10 9.13
CA ALA A 19 -48.32 -23.80 8.28
C ALA A 19 -46.92 -23.53 8.82
N SER A 20 -46.35 -24.47 9.56
CA SER A 20 -44.97 -24.53 9.94
C SER A 20 -44.12 -24.84 8.71
N VAL A 21 -43.42 -23.85 8.18
CA VAL A 21 -42.35 -24.06 7.22
C VAL A 21 -41.04 -23.77 7.94
N ALA A 22 -40.44 -24.83 8.48
CA ALA A 22 -39.02 -24.82 8.81
C ALA A 22 -38.24 -24.88 7.49
N GLY A 23 -37.85 -23.72 6.99
CA GLY A 23 -36.92 -23.56 5.89
C GLY A 23 -35.67 -22.85 6.42
N CYS A 24 -34.71 -23.61 6.97
CA CYS A 24 -33.34 -23.17 7.04
C CYS A 24 -32.85 -22.98 5.59
N SER A 25 -32.96 -21.78 5.10
CA SER A 25 -32.28 -21.38 3.89
C SER A 25 -30.84 -21.08 4.29
N ASP A 26 -29.97 -22.08 4.18
CA ASP A 26 -28.54 -21.87 4.03
C ASP A 26 -28.37 -20.95 2.80
N ARG A 27 -28.27 -19.67 3.05
CA ARG A 27 -27.72 -18.75 2.07
C ARG A 27 -26.22 -19.04 1.98
N THR A 28 -25.86 -20.03 1.18
CA THR A 28 -24.54 -20.05 0.55
C THR A 28 -24.44 -18.73 -0.21
N VAL A 29 -23.65 -17.81 0.34
CA VAL A 29 -23.18 -16.65 -0.41
C VAL A 29 -22.36 -17.25 -1.54
N GLU A 30 -22.96 -17.40 -2.73
CA GLU A 30 -22.21 -17.64 -3.95
C GLU A 30 -21.27 -16.46 -4.08
N GLN A 31 -20.01 -16.70 -3.72
CA GLN A 31 -18.93 -15.75 -3.93
C GLN A 31 -18.77 -15.68 -5.44
N GLU A 32 -19.31 -14.61 -6.04
CA GLU A 32 -19.21 -14.33 -7.47
C GLU A 32 -17.72 -14.33 -7.83
N SER A 33 -17.26 -15.39 -8.48
CA SER A 33 -15.85 -15.55 -8.83
C SER A 33 -15.46 -14.45 -9.83
N ASP A 34 -14.41 -13.71 -9.52
CA ASP A 34 -13.88 -12.68 -10.40
C ASP A 34 -13.55 -13.32 -11.77
N PRO A 35 -14.11 -12.81 -12.90
CA PRO A 35 -13.84 -13.33 -14.23
C PRO A 35 -12.35 -13.44 -14.57
N ARG A 36 -11.48 -12.63 -13.94
CA ARG A 36 -10.02 -12.66 -14.12
C ARG A 36 -9.38 -13.91 -13.53
N VAL A 37 -10.00 -14.53 -12.51
CA VAL A 37 -9.54 -15.79 -11.92
C VAL A 37 -9.76 -16.94 -12.90
N MET A 38 -10.82 -16.87 -13.71
CA MET A 38 -11.19 -17.91 -14.66
C MET A 38 -10.36 -17.89 -15.94
N ASP A 39 -9.74 -16.74 -16.29
CA ASP A 39 -8.85 -16.63 -17.44
C ASP A 39 -7.38 -16.78 -17.04
N ALA A 40 -6.94 -18.02 -16.89
CA ALA A 40 -5.55 -18.36 -16.58
C ALA A 40 -4.57 -17.96 -17.71
N SER A 41 -5.03 -17.65 -18.91
CA SER A 41 -4.18 -17.22 -20.03
C SER A 41 -3.86 -15.73 -20.00
N ARG A 42 -4.65 -14.92 -19.31
CA ARG A 42 -4.43 -13.47 -19.20
C ARG A 42 -3.17 -13.19 -18.38
N PRO A 43 -2.27 -12.31 -18.84
CA PRO A 43 -1.13 -11.89 -18.03
C PRO A 43 -1.60 -11.19 -16.74
N LEU A 44 -0.81 -11.30 -15.66
CA LEU A 44 -1.00 -10.50 -14.46
C LEU A 44 -0.66 -9.04 -14.75
N VAL A 45 -1.42 -8.12 -14.17
CA VAL A 45 -1.15 -6.69 -14.22
C VAL A 45 -0.55 -6.25 -12.88
N LEU A 46 0.74 -5.89 -12.91
CA LEU A 46 1.45 -5.24 -11.82
C LEU A 46 1.35 -3.73 -11.97
N VAL A 47 0.96 -3.04 -10.90
CA VAL A 47 1.13 -1.59 -10.77
C VAL A 47 2.24 -1.29 -9.76
N THR A 48 3.10 -0.33 -10.11
CA THR A 48 4.27 0.05 -9.30
C THR A 48 4.57 1.54 -9.44
N TYR A 49 5.31 2.11 -8.49
CA TYR A 49 5.80 3.49 -8.54
C TYR A 49 7.28 3.52 -8.93
N PRO A 50 7.62 3.73 -10.23
CA PRO A 50 8.95 3.43 -10.76
C PRO A 50 9.94 4.61 -10.65
N THR A 51 10.06 5.21 -9.47
CA THR A 51 10.95 6.35 -9.21
C THR A 51 12.04 6.06 -8.19
N GLU A 52 12.03 4.84 -7.58
CA GLU A 52 12.78 4.54 -6.37
C GLU A 52 13.77 3.36 -6.54
N PRO A 53 14.96 3.59 -7.12
CA PRO A 53 16.02 2.58 -7.09
C PRO A 53 16.42 2.22 -5.66
N PRO A 54 16.75 0.95 -5.38
CA PRO A 54 16.87 -0.19 -6.30
C PRO A 54 15.55 -0.98 -6.48
N CYS A 55 14.44 -0.56 -5.83
CA CYS A 55 13.22 -1.34 -5.73
C CYS A 55 12.40 -1.33 -7.02
N SER A 56 12.00 -0.15 -7.49
CA SER A 56 11.29 0.04 -8.75
C SER A 56 11.73 1.35 -9.42
N TYR A 57 12.22 1.29 -10.64
CA TYR A 57 12.69 2.47 -11.38
C TYR A 57 12.72 2.23 -12.88
N VAL A 58 12.76 3.33 -13.64
CA VAL A 58 12.95 3.29 -15.09
C VAL A 58 14.44 3.27 -15.39
N ASP A 59 14.92 2.25 -16.10
CA ASP A 59 16.30 2.13 -16.53
C ASP A 59 16.64 3.01 -17.75
N GLY A 60 17.91 3.00 -18.17
CA GLY A 60 18.37 3.77 -19.32
C GLY A 60 17.75 3.36 -20.67
N SER A 61 17.05 2.24 -20.75
CA SER A 61 16.31 1.77 -21.94
C SER A 61 14.83 2.16 -21.90
N GLY A 62 14.35 2.80 -20.83
CA GLY A 62 12.95 3.14 -20.64
C GLY A 62 12.10 2.01 -20.05
N LYS A 63 12.71 0.91 -19.58
CA LYS A 63 11.99 -0.20 -18.94
C LYS A 63 11.90 0.00 -17.44
N ILE A 64 10.77 -0.43 -16.87
CA ILE A 64 10.60 -0.51 -15.42
C ILE A 64 11.30 -1.79 -14.93
N VAL A 65 12.26 -1.62 -14.01
CA VAL A 65 13.12 -2.67 -13.46
C VAL A 65 13.30 -2.47 -11.96
N GLY A 66 13.92 -3.46 -11.28
CA GLY A 66 14.24 -3.41 -9.86
C GLY A 66 13.77 -4.67 -9.12
N THR A 67 14.11 -4.73 -7.82
CA THR A 67 13.83 -5.92 -6.99
C THR A 67 12.35 -6.23 -6.87
N ASP A 68 11.50 -5.22 -6.85
CA ASP A 68 10.03 -5.38 -6.81
C ASP A 68 9.49 -5.98 -8.11
N ILE A 69 10.09 -5.61 -9.25
CA ILE A 69 9.72 -6.16 -10.55
C ILE A 69 10.17 -7.62 -10.68
N ASP A 70 11.34 -7.95 -10.13
CA ASP A 70 11.85 -9.33 -10.15
C ASP A 70 10.98 -10.23 -9.25
N LEU A 71 10.50 -9.71 -8.10
CA LEU A 71 9.52 -10.40 -7.27
C LEU A 71 8.21 -10.67 -8.05
N ALA A 72 7.67 -9.65 -8.73
CA ALA A 72 6.45 -9.81 -9.54
C ALA A 72 6.62 -10.84 -10.66
N ARG A 73 7.78 -10.85 -11.33
CA ARG A 73 8.09 -11.87 -12.36
C ARG A 73 8.09 -13.28 -11.80
N ARG A 74 8.64 -13.48 -10.60
CA ARG A 74 8.63 -14.78 -9.91
C ARG A 74 7.20 -15.20 -9.56
N ILE A 75 6.36 -14.27 -9.10
CA ILE A 75 4.94 -14.55 -8.80
C ILE A 75 4.21 -14.96 -10.08
N ALA A 76 4.35 -14.22 -11.16
CA ALA A 76 3.74 -14.55 -12.45
C ALA A 76 4.20 -15.91 -12.97
N ALA A 77 5.50 -16.19 -12.92
CA ALA A 77 6.09 -17.48 -13.32
C ALA A 77 5.53 -18.64 -12.46
N LYS A 78 5.38 -18.46 -11.15
CA LYS A 78 4.76 -19.43 -10.23
C LYS A 78 3.35 -19.80 -10.64
N MET A 79 2.60 -18.83 -11.20
CA MET A 79 1.23 -19.02 -11.68
C MET A 79 1.18 -19.50 -13.16
N GLY A 80 2.32 -19.63 -13.84
CA GLY A 80 2.37 -19.96 -15.27
C GLY A 80 1.78 -18.85 -16.16
N ARG A 81 1.83 -17.58 -15.70
CA ARG A 81 1.22 -16.43 -16.39
C ARG A 81 2.27 -15.43 -16.86
N GLY A 82 1.93 -14.67 -17.91
CA GLY A 82 2.69 -13.50 -18.30
C GLY A 82 2.55 -12.36 -17.26
N LEU A 83 3.38 -11.33 -17.40
CA LEU A 83 3.34 -10.13 -16.56
C LEU A 83 3.32 -8.87 -17.43
N VAL A 84 2.35 -7.99 -17.18
CA VAL A 84 2.32 -6.61 -17.67
C VAL A 84 2.72 -5.72 -16.49
N VAL A 85 3.64 -4.79 -16.71
CA VAL A 85 4.12 -3.85 -15.68
C VAL A 85 3.69 -2.45 -16.07
N GLU A 86 2.95 -1.80 -15.19
CA GLU A 86 2.46 -0.43 -15.37
C GLU A 86 3.01 0.47 -14.27
N GLY A 87 3.69 1.55 -14.68
CA GLY A 87 4.12 2.62 -13.78
C GLY A 87 2.98 3.58 -13.55
N VAL A 88 2.69 3.86 -12.27
CA VAL A 88 1.62 4.78 -11.83
C VAL A 88 2.12 5.63 -10.68
N ASP A 89 1.41 6.69 -10.33
CA ASP A 89 1.67 7.40 -9.09
C ASP A 89 1.37 6.51 -7.87
N PHE A 90 2.13 6.66 -6.78
CA PHE A 90 1.98 5.81 -5.59
C PHE A 90 0.54 5.81 -5.06
N SER A 91 -0.12 6.95 -5.08
CA SER A 91 -1.51 7.13 -4.65
C SER A 91 -2.53 6.35 -5.50
N GLU A 92 -2.19 5.96 -6.72
CA GLU A 92 -3.07 5.23 -7.64
C GLU A 92 -3.01 3.70 -7.45
N ILE A 93 -1.95 3.18 -6.79
CA ILE A 93 -1.73 1.73 -6.67
C ILE A 93 -2.92 1.05 -6.00
N LEU A 94 -3.29 1.46 -4.78
CA LEU A 94 -4.39 0.82 -4.05
C LEU A 94 -5.76 1.02 -4.71
N PRO A 95 -6.12 2.21 -5.24
CA PRO A 95 -7.33 2.40 -6.03
C PRO A 95 -7.43 1.46 -7.24
N ARG A 96 -6.32 1.23 -7.97
CA ARG A 96 -6.28 0.32 -9.12
C ARG A 96 -6.54 -1.14 -8.73
N LEU A 97 -6.05 -1.58 -7.58
CA LEU A 97 -6.35 -2.89 -7.03
C LEU A 97 -7.83 -3.00 -6.63
N LYS A 98 -8.37 -2.01 -5.93
CA LYS A 98 -9.80 -2.00 -5.52
C LYS A 98 -10.76 -2.06 -6.70
N THR A 99 -10.46 -1.36 -7.78
CA THR A 99 -11.30 -1.35 -8.98
C THR A 99 -11.07 -2.58 -9.87
N GLY A 100 -10.06 -3.39 -9.58
CA GLY A 100 -9.74 -4.57 -10.35
C GLY A 100 -9.05 -4.30 -11.69
N THR A 101 -8.52 -3.10 -11.88
CA THR A 101 -7.72 -2.77 -13.06
C THR A 101 -6.27 -3.23 -12.95
N ALA A 102 -5.85 -3.69 -11.75
CA ALA A 102 -4.58 -4.34 -11.49
C ALA A 102 -4.80 -5.61 -10.63
N ASP A 103 -3.88 -6.56 -10.71
CA ASP A 103 -3.92 -7.80 -9.94
C ASP A 103 -3.05 -7.71 -8.67
N LEU A 104 -1.90 -7.05 -8.77
CA LEU A 104 -0.95 -6.86 -7.66
C LEU A 104 -0.25 -5.51 -7.75
N GLY A 105 0.12 -4.98 -6.59
CA GLY A 105 0.88 -3.75 -6.42
C GLY A 105 2.15 -4.02 -5.59
N ILE A 106 3.32 -3.60 -6.10
CA ILE A 106 4.61 -3.75 -5.40
C ILE A 106 5.40 -2.46 -5.60
N ALA A 107 5.66 -1.74 -4.51
CA ALA A 107 6.40 -0.47 -4.49
C ALA A 107 6.86 -0.16 -3.06
N THR A 108 7.54 -1.11 -2.39
CA THR A 108 7.86 -0.99 -0.94
C THR A 108 6.67 -0.56 -0.09
N ILE A 109 5.48 -1.10 -0.38
CA ILE A 109 4.24 -0.69 0.27
C ILE A 109 4.25 -1.19 1.72
N ILE A 110 4.27 -0.24 2.68
CA ILE A 110 4.19 -0.56 4.10
C ILE A 110 2.82 -1.15 4.40
N ILE A 111 2.83 -2.33 5.04
CA ILE A 111 1.62 -3.00 5.53
C ILE A 111 1.07 -2.17 6.70
N THR A 112 -0.16 -1.66 6.56
CA THR A 112 -0.87 -0.96 7.62
C THR A 112 -2.30 -1.46 7.74
N GLU A 113 -2.88 -1.36 8.94
CA GLU A 113 -4.28 -1.73 9.15
C GLU A 113 -5.24 -0.93 8.25
N ALA A 114 -4.95 0.36 8.05
CA ALA A 114 -5.75 1.21 7.18
C ALA A 114 -5.79 0.70 5.74
N ARG A 115 -4.63 0.34 5.18
CA ARG A 115 -4.51 -0.21 3.81
C ARG A 115 -5.12 -1.59 3.69
N SER A 116 -5.01 -2.43 4.73
CA SER A 116 -5.57 -3.79 4.76
C SER A 116 -7.10 -3.83 4.74
N ARG A 117 -7.77 -2.69 4.98
CA ARG A 117 -9.23 -2.58 4.78
C ARG A 117 -9.60 -2.63 3.31
N ASP A 118 -8.74 -2.15 2.44
CA ASP A 118 -8.99 -1.98 1.02
C ASP A 118 -8.42 -3.10 0.15
N VAL A 119 -7.25 -3.64 0.51
CA VAL A 119 -6.53 -4.69 -0.23
C VAL A 119 -6.05 -5.77 0.75
N ASP A 120 -5.68 -6.94 0.22
CA ASP A 120 -4.95 -7.94 0.99
C ASP A 120 -3.45 -7.75 0.81
N PHE A 121 -2.68 -8.10 1.83
CA PHE A 121 -1.23 -8.09 1.76
C PHE A 121 -0.67 -9.50 1.89
N SER A 122 0.38 -9.77 1.16
CA SER A 122 1.21 -10.96 1.36
C SER A 122 1.89 -10.94 2.74
N ASP A 123 2.49 -12.07 3.11
CA ASP A 123 3.56 -12.05 4.10
C ASP A 123 4.62 -11.01 3.70
N PRO A 124 5.34 -10.41 4.67
CA PRO A 124 6.36 -9.43 4.36
C PRO A 124 7.46 -10.00 3.46
N TYR A 125 7.71 -9.35 2.32
CA TYR A 125 8.83 -9.70 1.45
C TYR A 125 10.12 -8.94 1.81
N GLY A 126 10.01 -7.93 2.67
CA GLY A 126 11.11 -7.14 3.17
C GLY A 126 10.76 -6.40 4.44
N THR A 127 11.78 -5.97 5.13
CA THR A 127 11.66 -5.15 6.34
C THR A 127 12.55 -3.93 6.19
N GLY A 128 12.11 -2.83 6.75
CA GLY A 128 12.85 -1.58 6.77
C GLY A 128 12.43 -0.70 7.90
N GLY A 129 12.38 0.55 7.64
CA GLY A 129 11.91 1.59 8.53
C GLY A 129 12.35 2.93 8.01
N ALA A 130 11.70 3.98 8.46
CA ALA A 130 12.08 5.34 8.12
C ALA A 130 13.34 5.78 8.87
N CYS A 131 14.12 6.62 8.23
CA CYS A 131 15.26 7.29 8.83
C CYS A 131 15.42 8.69 8.20
N PHE A 132 16.39 9.46 8.69
CA PHE A 132 16.71 10.74 8.10
C PHE A 132 17.94 10.63 7.20
N LEU A 133 17.86 11.21 5.99
CA LEU A 133 19.01 11.57 5.16
C LEU A 133 19.37 13.01 5.45
N TYR A 134 20.64 13.28 5.71
CA TYR A 134 21.14 14.62 6.02
C TYR A 134 22.54 14.85 5.42
N ARG A 135 22.93 16.11 5.24
CA ARG A 135 24.29 16.44 4.82
C ARG A 135 25.27 16.23 5.97
N LYS A 136 26.42 15.61 5.70
CA LYS A 136 27.44 15.35 6.73
C LYS A 136 28.04 16.62 7.37
N ASP A 137 28.05 17.72 6.62
CA ASP A 137 28.46 19.06 7.09
C ASP A 137 27.33 19.84 7.76
N GLY A 138 26.12 19.29 7.79
CA GLY A 138 24.93 19.88 8.37
C GLY A 138 24.58 19.34 9.77
N ILE A 139 23.35 19.63 10.20
CA ILE A 139 22.84 19.17 11.49
C ILE A 139 22.40 17.72 11.37
N LYS A 140 22.93 16.85 12.24
CA LYS A 140 22.42 15.47 12.36
C LYS A 140 21.06 15.48 13.05
N PRO A 141 19.97 15.03 12.37
CA PRO A 141 18.63 15.04 12.94
C PRO A 141 18.50 14.10 14.14
N ARG A 142 17.59 14.45 15.05
CA ARG A 142 17.17 13.61 16.18
C ARG A 142 15.69 13.87 16.44
N MET A 143 14.90 12.82 16.70
CA MET A 143 13.46 12.94 16.98
C MET A 143 13.14 13.98 18.06
N SER A 144 13.99 14.11 19.10
CA SER A 144 13.81 15.10 20.17
C SER A 144 13.95 16.58 19.74
N ARG A 145 14.36 16.85 18.51
CA ARG A 145 14.60 18.21 17.99
C ARG A 145 14.03 18.44 16.59
N ILE A 146 13.21 17.53 16.08
CA ILE A 146 12.70 17.61 14.71
C ILE A 146 11.86 18.87 14.44
N ALA A 147 11.12 19.37 15.44
CA ALA A 147 10.30 20.57 15.29
C ALA A 147 11.12 21.85 15.01
N ALA A 148 12.43 21.85 15.27
CA ALA A 148 13.32 22.97 15.01
C ALA A 148 14.06 22.87 13.68
N LEU A 149 13.83 21.80 12.90
CA LEU A 149 14.53 21.51 11.64
C LEU A 149 13.55 21.59 10.47
N ARG A 150 14.09 21.97 9.32
CA ARG A 150 13.36 21.92 8.04
C ARG A 150 13.44 20.48 7.51
N ILE A 151 12.44 19.68 7.83
CA ILE A 151 12.39 18.27 7.43
C ILE A 151 11.49 18.11 6.21
N ALA A 152 12.01 17.53 5.14
CA ALA A 152 11.21 17.14 3.98
C ALA A 152 10.62 15.75 4.15
N VAL A 153 9.43 15.58 3.60
CA VAL A 153 8.71 14.31 3.53
C VAL A 153 7.91 14.23 2.24
N GLU A 154 7.57 13.04 1.79
CA GLU A 154 6.59 12.86 0.72
C GLU A 154 5.18 13.13 1.25
N ALA A 155 4.44 13.96 0.53
CA ALA A 155 3.07 14.34 0.89
C ALA A 155 2.16 13.11 1.03
N ASP A 156 1.22 13.16 1.98
CA ASP A 156 0.20 12.14 2.21
C ASP A 156 0.74 10.71 2.47
N SER A 157 2.02 10.61 2.81
CA SER A 157 2.67 9.35 3.15
C SER A 157 2.49 8.98 4.62
N VAL A 158 2.79 7.72 4.96
CA VAL A 158 2.85 7.28 6.37
C VAL A 158 3.94 8.03 7.15
N HIS A 159 5.00 8.48 6.47
CA HIS A 159 6.09 9.26 7.04
C HIS A 159 5.65 10.69 7.40
N ASP A 160 4.79 11.31 6.56
CA ASP A 160 4.18 12.62 6.86
C ASP A 160 3.32 12.53 8.13
N LEU A 161 2.44 11.53 8.19
CA LEU A 161 1.62 11.28 9.38
C LEU A 161 2.46 11.02 10.63
N TYR A 162 3.54 10.23 10.49
CA TYR A 162 4.46 9.94 11.60
C TYR A 162 5.11 11.22 12.16
N LEU A 163 5.66 12.07 11.29
CA LEU A 163 6.28 13.32 11.71
C LEU A 163 5.27 14.27 12.37
N CYS A 164 4.07 14.41 11.78
CA CYS A 164 3.00 15.24 12.35
C CYS A 164 2.61 14.74 13.74
N PHE A 165 2.47 13.42 13.93
CA PHE A 165 2.16 12.83 15.24
C PHE A 165 3.24 13.14 16.29
N HIS A 166 4.51 13.29 15.87
CA HIS A 166 5.63 13.65 16.75
C HIS A 166 5.88 15.16 16.87
N GLY A 167 4.90 15.98 16.44
CA GLY A 167 4.94 17.43 16.61
C GLY A 167 5.85 18.18 15.62
N CYS A 168 6.18 17.57 14.49
CA CYS A 168 6.86 18.21 13.38
C CYS A 168 5.82 18.66 12.35
N ASP A 169 6.00 19.87 11.78
CA ASP A 169 5.29 20.30 10.56
C ASP A 169 6.28 20.20 9.38
N PRO A 170 6.29 19.07 8.64
CA PRO A 170 7.28 18.84 7.61
C PRO A 170 6.99 19.62 6.34
N ILE A 171 8.03 19.85 5.55
CA ILE A 171 7.91 20.41 4.20
C ILE A 171 7.57 19.26 3.25
N ARG A 172 6.39 19.34 2.62
CA ARG A 172 5.85 18.29 1.77
C ARG A 172 6.31 18.42 0.33
N PHE A 173 6.84 17.35 -0.20
CA PHE A 173 7.26 17.21 -1.61
C PHE A 173 6.39 16.16 -2.31
N SER A 174 6.32 16.22 -3.63
CA SER A 174 5.61 15.23 -4.44
C SER A 174 6.35 13.88 -4.54
N GLY A 175 7.65 13.85 -4.18
CA GLY A 175 8.46 12.64 -4.20
C GLY A 175 9.88 12.88 -3.70
N LEU A 176 10.59 11.76 -3.46
CA LEU A 176 11.93 11.75 -2.87
C LEU A 176 12.96 12.52 -3.70
N LYS A 177 12.87 12.49 -5.03
CA LYS A 177 13.82 13.17 -5.93
C LYS A 177 13.93 14.66 -5.65
N ASP A 178 12.79 15.35 -5.54
CA ASP A 178 12.74 16.79 -5.31
C ASP A 178 13.15 17.14 -3.88
N ALA A 179 12.78 16.31 -2.90
CA ALA A 179 13.24 16.47 -1.52
C ALA A 179 14.77 16.35 -1.41
N VAL A 180 15.39 15.37 -2.09
CA VAL A 180 16.87 15.24 -2.11
C VAL A 180 17.53 16.42 -2.81
N ALA A 181 16.96 16.94 -3.92
CA ALA A 181 17.46 18.12 -4.60
C ALA A 181 17.42 19.38 -3.69
N ALA A 182 16.38 19.55 -2.88
CA ALA A 182 16.30 20.62 -1.90
C ALA A 182 17.35 20.46 -0.78
N LEU A 183 17.63 19.21 -0.35
CA LEU A 183 18.70 18.91 0.60
C LEU A 183 20.09 19.29 0.04
N GLU A 184 20.34 18.98 -1.24
CA GLU A 184 21.59 19.36 -1.92
C GLU A 184 21.81 20.88 -1.95
N LYS A 185 20.73 21.64 -2.17
CA LYS A 185 20.74 23.11 -2.20
C LYS A 185 20.73 23.78 -0.83
N ASN A 186 20.73 23.00 0.26
CA ASN A 186 20.62 23.51 1.64
C ASN A 186 19.30 24.29 1.91
N GLU A 187 18.26 23.99 1.17
CA GLU A 187 16.92 24.55 1.39
C GLU A 187 16.20 23.87 2.56
N ILE A 188 16.60 22.64 2.88
CA ILE A 188 16.13 21.83 4.01
C ILE A 188 17.31 21.23 4.78
N ASP A 189 17.05 20.73 5.98
CA ASP A 189 18.08 20.16 6.86
C ASP A 189 18.16 18.65 6.75
N ALA A 190 17.02 17.97 6.49
CA ALA A 190 16.96 16.53 6.30
C ALA A 190 15.74 16.09 5.48
N VAL A 191 15.82 14.87 4.94
CA VAL A 191 14.70 14.14 4.34
C VAL A 191 14.36 12.96 5.22
N PHE A 192 13.10 12.75 5.55
CA PHE A 192 12.59 11.59 6.28
C PHE A 192 11.84 10.66 5.33
N PHE A 193 12.34 9.44 5.15
CA PHE A 193 11.80 8.49 4.18
C PHE A 193 12.27 7.06 4.49
N ASP A 194 11.86 6.09 3.66
CA ASP A 194 12.29 4.70 3.76
C ASP A 194 13.81 4.55 3.67
N SER A 195 14.37 3.79 4.59
CA SER A 195 15.81 3.60 4.74
C SER A 195 16.47 2.93 3.55
N VAL A 196 15.75 2.11 2.78
CA VAL A 196 16.29 1.41 1.60
C VAL A 196 16.70 2.45 0.56
N GLN A 197 15.79 3.36 0.23
CA GLN A 197 16.03 4.40 -0.75
C GLN A 197 17.03 5.43 -0.24
N LEU A 198 16.93 5.85 1.03
CA LEU A 198 17.86 6.84 1.59
C LEU A 198 19.30 6.33 1.70
N LYS A 199 19.51 5.06 2.00
CA LYS A 199 20.84 4.44 1.98
C LYS A 199 21.43 4.45 0.58
N ALA A 200 20.65 4.07 -0.44
CA ALA A 200 21.09 4.14 -1.84
C ALA A 200 21.46 5.58 -2.26
N LYS A 201 20.67 6.60 -1.84
CA LYS A 201 21.00 8.01 -2.09
C LYS A 201 22.28 8.44 -1.35
N ALA A 202 22.47 8.02 -0.11
CA ALA A 202 23.68 8.32 0.65
C ALA A 202 24.94 7.71 0.00
N GLU A 203 24.87 6.46 -0.43
CA GLU A 203 25.96 5.76 -1.12
C GLU A 203 26.30 6.45 -2.45
N ALA A 204 25.30 6.79 -3.27
CA ALA A 204 25.47 7.48 -4.54
C ALA A 204 25.98 8.93 -4.39
N SER A 205 25.93 9.51 -3.19
CA SER A 205 26.28 10.91 -2.94
C SER A 205 27.79 11.22 -2.97
N GLY A 206 28.64 10.19 -3.09
CA GLY A 206 30.09 10.38 -2.95
C GLY A 206 30.53 10.84 -1.56
N GLY A 207 29.77 10.46 -0.53
CA GLY A 207 30.10 10.78 0.86
C GLY A 207 29.56 12.12 1.37
N ARG A 208 28.78 12.84 0.58
CA ARG A 208 28.15 14.12 0.99
C ARG A 208 27.02 13.92 2.01
N PHE A 209 26.29 12.82 1.88
CA PHE A 209 25.15 12.51 2.75
C PHE A 209 25.44 11.37 3.73
N ALA A 210 24.66 11.31 4.78
CA ALA A 210 24.61 10.21 5.73
C ALA A 210 23.15 9.95 6.14
N VAL A 211 22.88 8.75 6.65
CA VAL A 211 21.59 8.38 7.23
C VAL A 211 21.70 8.20 8.73
N THR A 212 20.59 8.44 9.44
CA THR A 212 20.47 8.11 10.87
C THR A 212 20.17 6.62 11.05
N PRO A 213 20.21 6.08 12.30
CA PRO A 213 19.51 4.84 12.63
C PRO A 213 18.02 4.93 12.27
N LEU A 214 17.34 3.77 12.21
CA LEU A 214 15.92 3.69 11.95
C LEU A 214 15.12 4.31 13.10
N GLU A 215 14.10 5.08 12.75
CA GLU A 215 13.13 5.65 13.68
C GLU A 215 11.84 4.80 13.75
N THR A 216 11.54 4.03 12.69
CA THR A 216 10.42 3.10 12.63
C THR A 216 10.90 1.68 12.30
N LYS A 217 9.98 0.72 12.44
CA LYS A 217 10.17 -0.65 11.93
C LYS A 217 8.97 -1.00 11.08
N ASP A 218 9.22 -1.12 9.78
CA ASP A 218 8.18 -1.29 8.78
C ASP A 218 8.33 -2.64 8.08
N PHE A 219 7.22 -3.17 7.60
CA PHE A 219 7.13 -4.41 6.83
C PHE A 219 6.55 -4.09 5.47
N TYR A 220 7.20 -4.52 4.40
CA TYR A 220 6.75 -4.32 3.03
C TYR A 220 6.02 -5.56 2.52
N GLY A 221 4.81 -5.38 1.97
CA GLY A 221 3.98 -6.45 1.44
C GLY A 221 3.63 -6.23 -0.03
N VAL A 222 3.38 -7.34 -0.71
CA VAL A 222 2.70 -7.31 -2.01
C VAL A 222 1.23 -7.02 -1.75
N ALA A 223 0.72 -5.90 -2.25
CA ALA A 223 -0.69 -5.57 -2.17
C ALA A 223 -1.44 -6.32 -3.29
N VAL A 224 -2.54 -6.95 -2.96
CA VAL A 224 -3.33 -7.78 -3.87
C VAL A 224 -4.80 -7.40 -3.79
N ASP A 225 -5.49 -7.39 -4.92
CA ASP A 225 -6.94 -7.27 -4.97
C ASP A 225 -7.60 -8.37 -4.11
N LYS A 226 -8.49 -8.02 -3.19
CA LYS A 226 -9.17 -8.97 -2.28
C LYS A 226 -9.92 -10.10 -3.01
N ARG A 227 -10.28 -9.88 -4.27
CA ARG A 227 -10.92 -10.87 -5.12
C ARG A 227 -9.93 -11.85 -5.77
N ARG A 228 -8.62 -11.69 -5.48
CA ARG A 228 -7.54 -12.50 -6.08
C ARG A 228 -6.75 -13.30 -5.03
N PRO A 229 -7.41 -14.19 -4.28
CA PRO A 229 -6.73 -15.05 -3.31
C PRO A 229 -5.71 -16.00 -3.97
N ASP A 230 -5.87 -16.29 -5.28
CA ASP A 230 -4.92 -17.05 -6.10
C ASP A 230 -3.57 -16.34 -6.23
N VAL A 231 -3.59 -15.02 -6.48
CA VAL A 231 -2.39 -14.17 -6.56
C VAL A 231 -1.73 -14.04 -5.19
N LEU A 232 -2.52 -13.85 -4.14
CA LEU A 232 -2.02 -13.77 -2.76
C LEU A 232 -1.29 -15.06 -2.35
N ALA A 233 -1.88 -16.22 -2.62
CA ALA A 233 -1.27 -17.51 -2.33
C ALA A 233 0.05 -17.71 -3.10
N ALA A 234 0.09 -17.32 -4.38
CA ALA A 234 1.31 -17.38 -5.19
C ALA A 234 2.40 -16.44 -4.66
N ALA A 235 2.03 -15.23 -4.24
CA ALA A 235 2.95 -14.26 -3.65
C ALA A 235 3.58 -14.82 -2.37
N ASN A 236 2.77 -15.36 -1.45
CA ASN A 236 3.27 -15.96 -0.21
C ASN A 236 4.18 -17.17 -0.48
N ALA A 237 3.82 -18.03 -1.44
CA ALA A 237 4.67 -19.17 -1.82
C ALA A 237 6.04 -18.72 -2.33
N VAL A 238 6.09 -17.70 -3.20
CA VAL A 238 7.35 -17.15 -3.74
C VAL A 238 8.20 -16.50 -2.66
N ILE A 239 7.57 -15.79 -1.71
CA ILE A 239 8.27 -15.15 -0.58
C ILE A 239 8.87 -16.21 0.34
N ALA A 240 8.13 -17.27 0.65
CA ALA A 240 8.61 -18.39 1.47
C ALA A 240 9.80 -19.12 0.83
N GLU A 241 9.81 -19.31 -0.50
CA GLU A 241 10.91 -19.94 -1.26
C GLU A 241 12.16 -19.05 -1.31
N GLY A 242 12.00 -17.73 -1.25
CA GLY A 242 13.11 -16.78 -1.33
C GLY A 242 13.89 -16.61 -0.03
N GLY A 243 13.37 -17.09 1.09
CA GLY A 243 13.85 -16.78 2.45
C GLY A 243 13.77 -15.26 2.68
N ALA A 244 13.16 -14.79 3.74
CA ALA A 244 13.24 -13.37 4.12
C ALA A 244 14.73 -13.00 4.30
N LYS A 245 15.29 -12.24 3.35
CA LYS A 245 16.65 -11.69 3.47
C LYS A 245 16.61 -10.36 4.21
#